data_0df7d44aba8338c499d02f306cc1add0
#
_entry.id   0df7d44aba8338c499d02f306cc1add0
#
_cell.length_a   1.000
_cell.length_b   1.000
_cell.length_c   1.000
_cell.angle_alpha   90.00
_cell.angle_beta   90.00
_cell.angle_gamma   90.00
#
_symmetry.space_group_name_H-M   'P 1'
#
loop_
_entity.id
_entity.type
_entity.pdbx_description
1 polymer ?
#
loop_
_entity_poly.entity_id
_entity_poly.type
_entity_poly.pdbx_seq_one_letter_code
_entity_poly.pdbx_strand_id
1 'polypeptide(L)' 'MSHNLTLAQNHAFDLARTLMVPVILFLAESEFGLMVSSEYEGDQDAIVHEYDPWSPAHRAG' A
#
# COMPACT_ATOMS: atom_id res chain seq x y z
N MET A 1 -0.32 13.50 1.07
CA MET A 1 0.60 12.73 1.76
C MET A 1 0.31 12.66 3.18
N SER A 2 0.57 11.59 3.80
CA SER A 2 0.19 11.38 5.17
C SER A 2 1.36 10.92 5.98
N HIS A 3 1.48 11.42 7.20
CA HIS A 3 2.46 10.90 8.13
C HIS A 3 1.80 9.86 9.03
N ASN A 4 0.54 9.58 8.85
CA ASN A 4 -0.18 8.66 9.71
C ASN A 4 -0.25 7.30 9.04
N LEU A 5 0.44 6.34 9.60
CA LEU A 5 0.51 5.01 9.02
C LEU A 5 -0.86 4.33 8.94
N THR A 6 -1.67 4.48 9.97
CA THR A 6 -2.99 3.85 9.97
C THR A 6 -3.85 4.41 8.83
N LEU A 7 -3.81 5.71 8.64
CA LEU A 7 -4.60 6.32 7.59
C LEU A 7 -4.07 5.88 6.23
N ALA A 8 -2.75 5.80 6.08
CA ALA A 8 -2.17 5.35 4.83
C ALA A 8 -2.53 3.91 4.54
N GLN A 9 -2.55 3.06 5.56
CA GLN A 9 -2.93 1.67 5.39
C GLN A 9 -4.38 1.55 4.97
N ASN A 10 -5.25 2.33 5.57
CA ASN A 10 -6.67 2.30 5.20
C ASN A 10 -6.87 2.76 3.76
N HIS A 11 -6.14 3.78 3.35
CA HIS A 11 -6.25 4.27 1.99
C HIS A 11 -5.73 3.22 1.00
N ALA A 12 -4.64 2.55 1.34
CA ALA A 12 -4.07 1.54 0.45
C ALA A 12 -5.03 0.38 0.26
N PHE A 13 -5.64 -0.07 1.34
CA PHE A 13 -6.56 -1.18 1.28
C PHE A 13 -7.79 -0.79 0.47
N ASP A 14 -8.33 0.41 0.71
CA ASP A 14 -9.47 0.88 0.01
C ASP A 14 -9.17 1.04 -1.48
N LEU A 15 -8.01 1.56 -1.81
CA LEU A 15 -7.63 1.76 -3.18
C LEU A 15 -7.47 0.42 -3.89
N ALA A 16 -6.85 -0.54 -3.23
CA ALA A 16 -6.69 -1.86 -3.83
C ALA A 16 -8.05 -2.49 -4.13
N ARG A 17 -8.98 -2.35 -3.21
CA ARG A 17 -10.31 -2.93 -3.42
C ARG A 17 -11.07 -2.19 -4.50
N THR A 18 -10.92 -0.88 -4.56
CA THR A 18 -11.64 -0.08 -5.55
C THR A 18 -11.11 -0.36 -6.95
N LEU A 19 -9.80 -0.45 -7.09
CA LEU A 19 -9.21 -0.66 -8.40
C LEU A 19 -9.07 -2.14 -8.74
N MET A 20 -9.22 -3.01 -7.76
CA MET A 20 -9.07 -4.44 -7.93
C MET A 20 -7.69 -4.81 -8.44
N VAL A 21 -6.68 -4.14 -7.94
CA VAL A 21 -5.30 -4.45 -8.26
C VAL A 21 -4.46 -4.27 -7.00
N PRO A 22 -3.32 -4.93 -6.89
CA PRO A 22 -2.47 -4.77 -5.72
C PRO A 22 -1.93 -3.35 -5.63
N VAL A 23 -1.89 -2.83 -4.41
CA VAL A 23 -1.40 -1.49 -4.16
C VAL A 23 -0.27 -1.58 -3.15
N ILE A 24 0.78 -0.84 -3.39
CA ILE A 24 1.92 -0.82 -2.51
C ILE A 24 1.91 0.42 -1.66
N LEU A 25 2.13 0.24 -0.37
CA LEU A 25 2.35 1.35 0.55
C LEU A 25 3.85 1.43 0.77
N PHE A 26 4.43 2.57 0.47
CA PHE A 26 5.87 2.73 0.61
C PHE A 26 6.19 3.99 1.39
N LEU A 27 7.41 4.04 1.89
CA LEU A 27 7.87 5.18 2.68
C LEU A 27 8.99 5.87 1.93
N ALA A 28 8.83 7.16 1.67
CA ALA A 28 9.85 7.94 1.00
C ALA A 28 9.99 9.27 1.70
N GLU A 29 11.20 9.58 2.11
CA GLU A 29 11.47 10.87 2.71
C GLU A 29 10.55 11.18 3.87
N SER A 30 10.31 10.21 4.70
CA SER A 30 9.48 10.34 5.89
C SER A 30 8.01 10.51 5.60
N GLU A 31 7.58 10.23 4.39
CA GLU A 31 6.17 10.29 4.05
C GLU A 31 5.73 9.00 3.41
N PHE A 32 4.49 8.61 3.69
CA PHE A 32 3.95 7.41 3.09
C PHE A 32 3.34 7.73 1.74
N GLY A 33 3.56 6.85 0.77
CA GLY A 33 2.98 6.99 -0.54
C GLY A 33 2.29 5.71 -0.96
N LEU A 34 1.40 5.81 -1.92
CA LEU A 34 0.67 4.68 -2.44
C LEU A 34 0.84 4.60 -3.93
N MET A 35 0.97 3.39 -4.45
CA MET A 35 1.10 3.23 -5.89
C MET A 35 0.65 1.83 -6.27
N VAL A 36 0.08 1.69 -7.45
CA VAL A 36 -0.27 0.39 -7.97
C VAL A 36 1.01 -0.43 -8.07
N SER A 37 0.94 -1.66 -7.63
CA SER A 37 2.12 -2.51 -7.54
C SER A 37 2.85 -2.62 -8.87
N SER A 38 2.12 -2.75 -9.96
CA SER A 38 2.74 -2.92 -11.26
C SER A 38 3.47 -1.69 -11.74
N GLU A 39 3.20 -0.54 -11.15
CA GLU A 39 3.83 0.69 -11.58
C GLU A 39 4.93 1.15 -10.63
N TYR A 40 5.12 0.44 -9.54
CA TYR A 40 6.12 0.86 -8.58
C TYR A 40 7.51 0.46 -9.08
N GLU A 41 8.40 1.42 -9.16
CA GLU A 41 9.74 1.16 -9.63
C GLU A 41 10.80 1.56 -8.62
N GLY A 42 10.42 1.79 -7.39
CA GLY A 42 11.37 2.17 -6.38
C GLY A 42 12.01 0.97 -5.72
N ASP A 43 12.71 1.22 -4.62
CA ASP A 43 13.38 0.17 -3.89
C ASP A 43 12.40 -0.69 -3.15
N GLN A 44 12.65 -1.98 -3.14
CA GLN A 44 11.80 -2.86 -2.38
C GLN A 44 11.96 -2.63 -0.89
N ASP A 45 13.10 -2.11 -0.48
CA ASP A 45 13.31 -1.81 0.93
C ASP A 45 12.40 -0.70 1.42
N ALA A 46 11.90 0.11 0.53
CA ALA A 46 11.01 1.20 0.92
C ALA A 46 9.57 0.74 1.05
N ILE A 47 9.25 -0.47 0.60
CA ILE A 47 7.89 -0.95 0.67
C ILE A 47 7.55 -1.34 2.10
N VAL A 48 6.49 -0.73 2.62
CA VAL A 48 6.03 -1.04 3.96
C VAL A 48 5.09 -2.22 3.92
N HIS A 49 4.21 -2.27 2.92
CA HIS A 49 3.24 -3.35 2.85
C HIS A 49 2.62 -3.37 1.45
N GLU A 50 2.17 -4.52 1.02
CA GLU A 50 1.47 -4.65 -0.25
C GLU A 50 0.07 -5.15 0.03
N TYR A 51 -0.94 -4.50 -0.50
CA TYR A 51 -2.33 -4.84 -0.26
C TYR A 51 -2.91 -5.46 -1.52
N ASP A 52 -3.38 -6.69 -1.37
CA ASP A 52 -3.90 -7.47 -2.48
C ASP A 52 -5.41 -7.56 -2.34
N PRO A 53 -6.18 -7.08 -3.30
CA PRO A 53 -7.63 -7.07 -3.18
C PRO A 53 -8.26 -8.46 -3.22
N TRP A 54 -7.51 -9.44 -3.72
CA TRP A 54 -8.07 -10.76 -3.81
C TRP A 54 -7.75 -11.63 -2.62
N SER A 55 -6.90 -11.16 -1.72
CA SER A 55 -6.48 -11.95 -0.63
C SER A 55 -7.21 -11.51 0.61
N PRO A 56 -7.52 -12.41 1.53
CA PRO A 56 -8.16 -12.02 2.78
C PRO A 56 -7.07 -11.57 3.69
N ALA A 57 -6.37 -10.69 3.26
CA ALA A 57 -5.21 -10.38 3.84
C ALA A 57 -5.22 -10.06 5.22
N HIS A 58 -6.08 -9.35 5.56
CA HIS A 58 -5.96 -8.94 6.80
C HIS A 58 -6.24 -9.98 7.72
N ARG A 59 -6.50 -11.11 7.33
CA ARG A 59 -6.74 -12.03 8.16
C ARG A 59 -5.56 -12.37 8.74
N ALA A 60 -4.93 -11.90 8.99
CA ALA A 60 -3.92 -12.21 9.55
C ALA A 60 -3.62 -13.04 9.97
N GLY A 61 -3.79 -13.13 9.75
CA GLY A 61 -3.20 -13.81 10.09
C GLY A 61 -3.03 -14.01 10.32
#